data_246fac548c7fc8c692ec669cff0b3fd8
#
_entry.id   246fac548c7fc8c692ec669cff0b3fd8
#
_cell.length_a   1.000
_cell.length_b   1.000
_cell.length_c   1.000
_cell.angle_alpha   90.00
_cell.angle_beta   90.00
_cell.angle_gamma   90.00
#
_symmetry.space_group_name_H-M   'P 1'
#
loop_
_entity.id
_entity.type
_entity.pdbx_description
1 polymer ?
#
loop_
_entity_poly.entity_id
_entity_poly.type
_entity_poly.pdbx_seq_one_letter_code
_entity_poly.pdbx_strand_id
1 'polypeptide(L)'
;MCIRDSVRATELTLLAKSLRPLPEKFHGLTDTEMRYRQRYVDLIANPEVKDTFVKRSQILKEIRAYLDEKGFLEVDTPILTPFEIGASARPFYTHHNSLNMDMVLRIETELYLKRLIVGGMDRVYEVGRIFRNEGMDPKHNPEFTSIELYQAFTDFHGMMDLVEELYKRLAQKICGSMVIPYQGKQIDMGHWERLTMVEAVKKYSGVDFNDWKSDEDAIAAAKEHHVELPEVPTKGSILAEFFDAFVEDKLIQPTFIYDYPVEISPLAKRKPDDPAFTERFEYFIDCTEYGNAFSELNDPIDQKGRFERQVAERKAIEPDCKAQVDYDYVNALEYGLPPTGGLGFGVDRLVMLLTDSASIRDVLLFPTMKPIDQ
;
A
#
# COMPACT_ATOMS: atom_id res chain seq x y z
N MET A 1 -34.81 -31.61 -4.07
CA MET A 1 -35.71 -32.18 -3.04
C MET A 1 -35.48 -31.39 -1.76
N CYS A 2 -36.40 -30.51 -1.34
CA CYS A 2 -36.28 -29.78 -0.09
C CYS A 2 -36.58 -30.71 1.06
N ILE A 3 -35.56 -31.13 1.78
CA ILE A 3 -35.75 -31.85 3.05
C ILE A 3 -36.27 -30.81 4.04
N ARG A 4 -37.52 -30.94 4.47
CA ARG A 4 -38.09 -30.12 5.53
C ARG A 4 -37.92 -30.88 6.84
N ASP A 5 -36.96 -30.42 7.63
CA ASP A 5 -36.85 -30.91 8.99
C ASP A 5 -37.90 -30.20 9.85
N SER A 6 -38.51 -30.97 10.79
CA SER A 6 -39.48 -30.46 11.75
C SER A 6 -38.87 -30.55 13.16
N VAL A 7 -38.88 -29.45 13.90
CA VAL A 7 -38.49 -29.42 15.31
C VAL A 7 -39.79 -29.37 16.14
N ARG A 8 -39.97 -30.33 17.04
CA ARG A 8 -41.05 -30.29 18.01
C ARG A 8 -40.59 -29.58 19.28
N ALA A 9 -40.96 -28.29 19.39
CA ALA A 9 -40.61 -27.50 20.55
C ALA A 9 -41.53 -27.84 21.76
N THR A 10 -40.97 -27.98 22.94
CA THR A 10 -41.68 -28.10 24.20
C THR A 10 -41.77 -26.76 24.92
N GLU A 11 -40.86 -25.84 24.62
CA GLU A 11 -40.82 -24.48 25.16
C GLU A 11 -40.28 -23.53 24.08
N LEU A 12 -40.78 -22.30 24.03
CA LEU A 12 -40.32 -21.25 23.14
C LEU A 12 -40.12 -19.94 23.90
N THR A 13 -38.89 -19.44 23.87
CA THR A 13 -38.54 -18.13 24.42
C THR A 13 -38.11 -17.18 23.33
N LEU A 14 -38.77 -16.02 23.24
CA LEU A 14 -38.37 -14.96 22.28
C LEU A 14 -37.13 -14.25 22.83
N LEU A 15 -35.97 -14.43 22.19
CA LEU A 15 -34.70 -13.82 22.60
C LEU A 15 -34.51 -12.41 22.07
N ALA A 16 -35.03 -12.13 20.85
CA ALA A 16 -34.92 -10.82 20.23
C ALA A 16 -36.11 -10.56 19.27
N LYS A 17 -36.45 -9.30 19.06
CA LYS A 17 -37.49 -8.89 18.11
C LYS A 17 -36.83 -8.60 16.74
N SER A 18 -37.28 -9.31 15.69
CA SER A 18 -36.91 -9.03 14.30
C SER A 18 -38.09 -8.31 13.65
N LEU A 19 -38.01 -6.97 13.53
CA LEU A 19 -39.13 -6.14 13.08
C LEU A 19 -39.12 -5.87 11.57
N ARG A 20 -37.98 -6.11 10.88
CA ARG A 20 -37.84 -5.85 9.44
C ARG A 20 -37.78 -7.16 8.67
N PRO A 21 -38.52 -7.26 7.53
CA PRO A 21 -38.39 -8.40 6.64
C PRO A 21 -36.98 -8.45 6.01
N LEU A 22 -36.48 -9.64 5.79
CA LEU A 22 -35.26 -9.83 4.99
C LEU A 22 -35.59 -9.68 3.49
N PRO A 23 -34.58 -9.35 2.64
CA PRO A 23 -34.68 -9.43 1.19
C PRO A 23 -35.16 -10.81 0.74
N GLU A 24 -35.68 -10.89 -0.51
CA GLU A 24 -36.16 -12.15 -1.05
C GLU A 24 -35.11 -13.26 -0.97
N LYS A 25 -35.53 -14.44 -0.50
CA LYS A 25 -34.66 -15.57 -0.21
C LYS A 25 -33.86 -16.09 -1.43
N PHE A 26 -34.39 -15.89 -2.65
CA PHE A 26 -33.79 -16.44 -3.87
C PHE A 26 -32.86 -15.47 -4.61
N HIS A 27 -32.95 -14.18 -4.34
CA HIS A 27 -32.15 -13.16 -5.03
C HIS A 27 -31.18 -12.44 -4.08
N GLY A 28 -31.30 -12.63 -2.77
CA GLY A 28 -30.47 -11.96 -1.79
C GLY A 28 -30.63 -10.43 -1.83
N LEU A 29 -29.61 -9.74 -1.36
CA LEU A 29 -29.48 -8.29 -1.52
C LEU A 29 -28.60 -8.02 -2.74
N THR A 30 -29.20 -7.63 -3.87
CA THR A 30 -28.51 -7.47 -5.17
C THR A 30 -27.96 -6.07 -5.40
N ASP A 31 -28.55 -5.05 -4.79
CA ASP A 31 -28.07 -3.67 -4.89
C ASP A 31 -26.73 -3.51 -4.17
N THR A 32 -25.67 -3.23 -4.94
CA THR A 32 -24.28 -3.16 -4.44
C THR A 32 -24.11 -2.05 -3.42
N GLU A 33 -24.75 -0.90 -3.60
CA GLU A 33 -24.65 0.20 -2.66
C GLU A 33 -25.31 -0.15 -1.32
N MET A 34 -26.47 -0.75 -1.36
CA MET A 34 -27.16 -1.25 -0.17
C MET A 34 -26.38 -2.35 0.55
N ARG A 35 -25.69 -3.24 -0.17
CA ARG A 35 -24.81 -4.25 0.40
C ARG A 35 -23.68 -3.63 1.24
N TYR A 36 -23.09 -2.54 0.77
CA TYR A 36 -22.04 -1.84 1.53
C TYR A 36 -22.62 -1.08 2.72
N ARG A 37 -23.79 -0.42 2.57
CA ARG A 37 -24.43 0.35 3.65
C ARG A 37 -25.04 -0.52 4.75
N GLN A 38 -25.59 -1.67 4.37
CA GLN A 38 -26.24 -2.62 5.28
C GLN A 38 -25.53 -3.96 5.28
N ARG A 39 -24.22 -3.94 5.55
CA ARG A 39 -23.39 -5.15 5.55
C ARG A 39 -23.96 -6.27 6.42
N TYR A 40 -24.62 -5.94 7.53
CA TYR A 40 -25.31 -6.91 8.38
C TYR A 40 -26.45 -7.63 7.66
N VAL A 41 -27.17 -6.96 6.76
CA VAL A 41 -28.20 -7.59 5.90
C VAL A 41 -27.54 -8.41 4.78
N ASP A 42 -26.49 -7.87 4.16
CA ASP A 42 -25.70 -8.56 3.13
C ASP A 42 -25.15 -9.89 3.66
N LEU A 43 -24.56 -9.90 4.85
CA LEU A 43 -24.05 -11.12 5.52
C LEU A 43 -25.15 -12.16 5.82
N ILE A 44 -26.41 -11.75 6.00
CA ILE A 44 -27.56 -12.65 6.20
C ILE A 44 -28.07 -13.19 4.86
N ALA A 45 -28.19 -12.29 3.87
CA ALA A 45 -28.82 -12.58 2.59
C ALA A 45 -27.89 -13.26 1.59
N ASN A 46 -26.58 -12.97 1.66
CA ASN A 46 -25.52 -13.44 0.78
C ASN A 46 -24.43 -14.15 1.60
N PRO A 47 -24.61 -15.43 1.97
CA PRO A 47 -23.69 -16.14 2.89
C PRO A 47 -22.24 -16.19 2.43
N GLU A 48 -22.00 -16.17 1.11
CA GLU A 48 -20.67 -16.18 0.48
C GLU A 48 -19.84 -14.95 0.83
N VAL A 49 -20.49 -13.81 1.12
CA VAL A 49 -19.80 -12.57 1.55
C VAL A 49 -19.02 -12.78 2.85
N LYS A 50 -19.51 -13.64 3.73
CA LYS A 50 -18.84 -13.99 4.98
C LYS A 50 -17.47 -14.64 4.73
N ASP A 51 -17.35 -15.44 3.66
CA ASP A 51 -16.10 -16.15 3.34
C ASP A 51 -14.95 -15.19 3.02
N THR A 52 -15.24 -14.05 2.37
CA THR A 52 -14.25 -12.98 2.12
C THR A 52 -13.66 -12.46 3.43
N PHE A 53 -14.49 -12.19 4.43
CA PHE A 53 -14.01 -11.67 5.74
C PHE A 53 -13.33 -12.73 6.59
N VAL A 54 -13.74 -14.00 6.47
CA VAL A 54 -13.03 -15.13 7.08
C VAL A 54 -11.64 -15.26 6.45
N LYS A 55 -11.53 -15.23 5.11
CA LYS A 55 -10.25 -15.26 4.41
C LYS A 55 -9.38 -14.05 4.78
N ARG A 56 -9.94 -12.83 4.84
CA ARG A 56 -9.21 -11.64 5.31
C ARG A 56 -8.56 -11.86 6.67
N SER A 57 -9.30 -12.43 7.61
CA SER A 57 -8.78 -12.75 8.95
C SER A 57 -7.67 -13.82 8.89
N GLN A 58 -7.84 -14.84 8.04
CA GLN A 58 -6.82 -15.88 7.83
C GLN A 58 -5.55 -15.32 7.18
N ILE A 59 -5.68 -14.43 6.20
CA ILE A 59 -4.54 -13.74 5.55
C ILE A 59 -3.72 -12.99 6.58
N LEU A 60 -4.35 -12.14 7.39
CA LEU A 60 -3.64 -11.39 8.45
C LEU A 60 -2.97 -12.31 9.46
N LYS A 61 -3.64 -13.39 9.85
CA LYS A 61 -3.07 -14.39 10.76
C LYS A 61 -1.84 -15.08 10.16
N GLU A 62 -1.88 -15.42 8.87
CA GLU A 62 -0.77 -16.09 8.19
C GLU A 62 0.42 -15.14 7.94
N ILE A 63 0.15 -13.84 7.66
CA ILE A 63 1.20 -12.82 7.57
C ILE A 63 1.93 -12.69 8.92
N ARG A 64 1.19 -12.58 10.03
CA ARG A 64 1.79 -12.53 11.37
C ARG A 64 2.63 -13.77 11.66
N ALA A 65 2.09 -14.96 11.38
CA ALA A 65 2.82 -16.20 11.60
C ALA A 65 4.13 -16.26 10.78
N TYR A 66 4.09 -15.80 9.54
CA TYR A 66 5.28 -15.74 8.68
C TYR A 66 6.33 -14.77 9.22
N LEU A 67 5.91 -13.56 9.63
CA LEU A 67 6.83 -12.55 10.16
C LEU A 67 7.40 -12.97 11.53
N ASP A 68 6.59 -13.59 12.37
CA ASP A 68 7.05 -14.16 13.66
C ASP A 68 8.10 -15.27 13.44
N GLU A 69 7.88 -16.17 12.47
CA GLU A 69 8.85 -17.20 12.07
C GLU A 69 10.18 -16.61 11.56
N LYS A 70 10.12 -15.42 10.93
CA LYS A 70 11.31 -14.67 10.47
C LYS A 70 11.95 -13.84 11.59
N GLY A 71 11.38 -13.83 12.80
CA GLY A 71 11.90 -13.13 13.96
C GLY A 71 11.59 -11.63 14.00
N PHE A 72 10.54 -11.19 13.29
CA PHE A 72 10.03 -9.83 13.42
C PHE A 72 9.18 -9.67 14.66
N LEU A 73 9.26 -8.51 15.30
CA LEU A 73 8.42 -8.09 16.40
C LEU A 73 7.29 -7.20 15.91
N GLU A 74 6.04 -7.56 16.19
CA GLU A 74 4.90 -6.66 15.96
C GLU A 74 4.91 -5.54 17.00
N VAL A 75 4.82 -4.31 16.52
CA VAL A 75 4.80 -3.10 17.35
C VAL A 75 3.63 -2.21 16.94
N ASP A 76 3.29 -1.23 17.76
CA ASP A 76 2.32 -0.19 17.46
C ASP A 76 2.93 1.19 17.70
N THR A 77 2.63 2.11 16.79
CA THR A 77 3.13 3.48 16.82
C THR A 77 1.96 4.47 16.82
N PRO A 78 2.18 5.75 17.16
CA PRO A 78 1.08 6.70 17.30
C PRO A 78 0.26 6.87 16.02
N ILE A 79 -1.07 6.81 16.14
CA ILE A 79 -2.01 7.20 15.07
C ILE A 79 -2.11 8.73 14.98
N LEU A 80 -2.08 9.43 16.13
CA LEU A 80 -2.08 10.89 16.19
C LEU A 80 -0.64 11.40 16.21
N THR A 81 -0.28 12.21 15.22
CA THR A 81 1.06 12.82 15.11
C THR A 81 0.97 14.35 15.19
N PRO A 82 2.01 15.02 15.67
CA PRO A 82 1.97 16.47 15.90
C PRO A 82 2.00 17.30 14.61
N PHE A 83 2.45 16.72 13.50
CA PHE A 83 2.55 17.38 12.18
C PHE A 83 2.54 16.33 11.06
N GLU A 84 2.43 16.80 9.83
CA GLU A 84 2.54 15.97 8.63
C GLU A 84 3.96 15.42 8.52
N ILE A 85 4.10 14.10 8.44
CA ILE A 85 5.38 13.39 8.38
C ILE A 85 5.40 12.54 7.11
N GLY A 86 6.52 12.57 6.39
CA GLY A 86 6.89 11.59 5.37
C GLY A 86 6.23 11.78 4.01
N ALA A 87 5.28 10.93 3.65
CA ALA A 87 4.72 10.82 2.31
C ALA A 87 3.95 12.07 1.82
N SER A 88 3.73 12.15 0.51
CA SER A 88 3.04 13.28 -0.15
C SER A 88 1.50 13.25 -0.05
N ALA A 89 0.92 12.38 0.79
CA ALA A 89 -0.53 12.26 0.94
C ALA A 89 -1.14 13.39 1.78
N ARG A 90 -2.42 13.68 1.56
CA ARG A 90 -3.16 14.67 2.37
C ARG A 90 -3.65 14.05 3.67
N PRO A 91 -3.31 14.62 4.86
CA PRO A 91 -3.75 14.09 6.13
C PRO A 91 -5.16 14.55 6.52
N PHE A 92 -5.78 13.86 7.50
CA PHE A 92 -6.90 14.40 8.27
C PHE A 92 -6.37 15.17 9.46
N TYR A 93 -6.89 16.38 9.68
CA TYR A 93 -6.54 17.24 10.81
C TYR A 93 -7.51 17.04 11.96
N THR A 94 -7.00 17.15 13.19
CA THR A 94 -7.79 17.14 14.42
C THR A 94 -7.16 18.07 15.46
N HIS A 95 -7.85 18.28 16.61
CA HIS A 95 -7.38 19.13 17.68
C HIS A 95 -7.40 18.39 19.02
N HIS A 96 -6.29 18.43 19.76
CA HIS A 96 -6.18 17.87 21.10
C HIS A 96 -6.56 18.95 22.12
N ASN A 97 -7.76 18.90 22.66
CA ASN A 97 -8.33 19.95 23.52
C ASN A 97 -7.48 20.26 24.76
N SER A 98 -7.03 19.22 25.49
CA SER A 98 -6.28 19.42 26.75
C SER A 98 -4.89 20.01 26.53
N LEU A 99 -4.24 19.69 25.41
CA LEU A 99 -2.92 20.24 25.06
C LEU A 99 -3.04 21.51 24.22
N ASN A 100 -4.25 21.85 23.76
CA ASN A 100 -4.53 22.97 22.87
C ASN A 100 -3.58 22.99 21.66
N MET A 101 -3.45 21.85 20.99
CA MET A 101 -2.57 21.69 19.83
C MET A 101 -3.29 20.96 18.69
N ASP A 102 -3.01 21.40 17.47
CA ASP A 102 -3.43 20.69 16.27
C ASP A 102 -2.61 19.42 16.11
N MET A 103 -3.24 18.37 15.64
CA MET A 103 -2.64 17.09 15.34
C MET A 103 -3.17 16.57 14.00
N VAL A 104 -2.51 15.58 13.44
CA VAL A 104 -2.93 14.90 12.23
C VAL A 104 -3.08 13.39 12.47
N LEU A 105 -3.97 12.75 11.71
CA LEU A 105 -3.98 11.30 11.61
C LEU A 105 -2.86 10.86 10.68
N ARG A 106 -2.09 9.85 11.07
CA ARG A 106 -0.92 9.37 10.32
C ARG A 106 -1.26 8.93 8.91
N ILE A 107 -0.38 9.22 7.97
CA ILE A 107 -0.46 8.82 6.57
C ILE A 107 0.47 7.64 6.25
N GLU A 108 1.36 7.28 7.19
CA GLU A 108 2.35 6.19 7.16
C GLU A 108 2.84 5.88 8.58
N THR A 109 3.61 4.79 8.74
CA THR A 109 4.26 4.41 10.02
C THR A 109 5.79 4.44 9.93
N GLU A 110 6.35 4.64 8.76
CA GLU A 110 7.75 4.50 8.37
C GLU A 110 8.74 5.13 9.36
N LEU A 111 8.62 6.44 9.60
CA LEU A 111 9.63 7.15 10.38
C LEU A 111 9.67 6.75 11.86
N TYR A 112 8.55 6.28 12.43
CA TYR A 112 8.52 5.72 13.78
C TYR A 112 9.19 4.35 13.85
N LEU A 113 8.92 3.48 12.86
CA LEU A 113 9.52 2.14 12.82
C LEU A 113 11.03 2.21 12.62
N LYS A 114 11.52 3.12 11.80
CA LYS A 114 12.98 3.37 11.64
C LYS A 114 13.66 3.85 12.93
N ARG A 115 12.97 4.66 13.75
CA ARG A 115 13.49 5.05 15.08
C ARG A 115 13.66 3.82 16.00
N LEU A 116 12.81 2.80 15.88
CA LEU A 116 12.95 1.55 16.62
C LEU A 116 14.18 0.76 16.16
N ILE A 117 14.47 0.76 14.85
CA ILE A 117 15.71 0.16 14.32
C ILE A 117 16.94 0.88 14.86
N VAL A 118 16.95 2.23 14.87
CA VAL A 118 18.02 3.01 15.52
C VAL A 118 18.15 2.63 17.00
N GLY A 119 17.03 2.37 17.68
CA GLY A 119 16.98 1.94 19.08
C GLY A 119 17.45 0.50 19.32
N GLY A 120 17.85 -0.25 18.27
CA GLY A 120 18.38 -1.60 18.38
C GLY A 120 17.34 -2.73 18.27
N MET A 121 16.13 -2.44 17.78
CA MET A 121 15.15 -3.44 17.43
C MET A 121 15.40 -3.92 15.99
N ASP A 122 16.14 -5.01 15.79
CA ASP A 122 16.65 -5.42 14.48
C ASP A 122 15.58 -5.75 13.43
N ARG A 123 14.38 -6.16 13.86
CA ARG A 123 13.26 -6.51 12.97
C ARG A 123 11.94 -6.13 13.60
N VAL A 124 11.26 -5.19 12.99
CA VAL A 124 9.95 -4.69 13.46
C VAL A 124 8.95 -4.63 12.34
N TYR A 125 7.67 -4.82 12.65
CA TYR A 125 6.57 -4.55 11.73
C TYR A 125 5.35 -4.01 12.48
N GLU A 126 4.51 -3.29 11.75
CA GLU A 126 3.22 -2.83 12.25
C GLU A 126 2.12 -3.17 11.26
N VAL A 127 1.01 -3.72 11.76
CA VAL A 127 -0.25 -3.84 11.02
C VAL A 127 -1.10 -2.63 11.38
N GLY A 128 -0.98 -1.56 10.62
CA GLY A 128 -1.52 -0.25 10.97
C GLY A 128 -2.69 0.21 10.12
N ARG A 129 -3.60 0.99 10.74
CA ARG A 129 -4.54 1.84 10.00
C ARG A 129 -3.83 3.09 9.56
N ILE A 130 -4.00 3.40 8.27
CA ILE A 130 -3.47 4.58 7.59
C ILE A 130 -4.63 5.42 7.11
N PHE A 131 -4.47 6.76 7.14
CA PHE A 131 -5.51 7.73 6.87
C PHE A 131 -5.03 8.72 5.82
N ARG A 132 -5.67 8.74 4.64
CA ARG A 132 -5.37 9.68 3.54
C ARG A 132 -6.65 10.38 3.11
N ASN A 133 -6.68 11.70 3.24
CA ASN A 133 -7.85 12.53 2.91
C ASN A 133 -7.89 12.82 1.40
N GLU A 134 -8.04 11.76 0.64
CA GLU A 134 -8.00 11.75 -0.82
C GLU A 134 -9.29 11.16 -1.42
N GLY A 135 -9.34 11.03 -2.74
CA GLY A 135 -10.48 10.50 -3.45
C GLY A 135 -10.79 9.03 -3.09
N MET A 136 -12.02 8.63 -3.32
CA MET A 136 -12.48 7.25 -3.14
C MET A 136 -12.83 6.65 -4.50
N ASP A 137 -12.23 5.50 -4.81
CA ASP A 137 -12.50 4.73 -6.01
C ASP A 137 -12.53 3.21 -5.69
N PRO A 138 -12.62 2.31 -6.66
CA PRO A 138 -12.58 0.87 -6.40
C PRO A 138 -11.30 0.35 -5.74
N LYS A 139 -10.17 1.07 -5.84
CA LYS A 139 -8.87 0.69 -5.30
C LYS A 139 -8.48 1.49 -4.04
N HIS A 140 -9.17 2.61 -3.74
CA HIS A 140 -8.81 3.55 -2.68
C HIS A 140 -9.96 3.82 -1.70
N ASN A 141 -9.63 3.84 -0.42
CA ASN A 141 -10.51 4.23 0.68
C ASN A 141 -9.74 5.17 1.61
N PRO A 142 -10.37 6.20 2.20
CA PRO A 142 -9.66 7.21 3.00
C PRO A 142 -9.01 6.66 4.26
N GLU A 143 -9.46 5.52 4.76
CA GLU A 143 -8.77 4.71 5.76
C GLU A 143 -8.59 3.28 5.24
N PHE A 144 -7.41 2.74 5.38
CA PHE A 144 -7.05 1.40 4.91
C PHE A 144 -6.04 0.74 5.84
N THR A 145 -5.86 -0.58 5.67
CA THR A 145 -4.86 -1.32 6.44
C THR A 145 -3.60 -1.48 5.60
N SER A 146 -2.47 -1.04 6.15
CA SER A 146 -1.13 -1.27 5.61
C SER A 146 -0.31 -2.12 6.57
N ILE A 147 0.68 -2.82 6.05
CA ILE A 147 1.76 -3.39 6.82
C ILE A 147 3.04 -2.71 6.36
N GLU A 148 3.79 -2.21 7.32
CA GLU A 148 5.16 -1.74 7.12
C GLU A 148 6.09 -2.55 8.01
N LEU A 149 7.23 -2.93 7.48
CA LEU A 149 8.25 -3.71 8.17
C LEU A 149 9.65 -3.23 7.82
N TYR A 150 10.54 -3.32 8.79
CA TYR A 150 11.93 -2.90 8.66
C TYR A 150 12.84 -3.95 9.28
N GLN A 151 13.93 -4.25 8.58
CA GLN A 151 14.93 -5.21 9.02
C GLN A 151 16.33 -4.61 8.88
N ALA A 152 17.07 -4.59 9.98
CA ALA A 152 18.49 -4.22 9.99
C ALA A 152 19.36 -5.29 9.30
N PHE A 153 20.48 -4.87 8.73
CA PHE A 153 21.50 -5.71 8.09
C PHE A 153 20.98 -6.49 6.87
N THR A 154 20.05 -5.88 6.13
CA THR A 154 19.56 -6.35 4.83
C THR A 154 19.44 -5.18 3.86
N ASP A 155 19.08 -5.45 2.63
CA ASP A 155 18.89 -4.50 1.55
C ASP A 155 17.56 -4.75 0.79
N PHE A 156 17.32 -3.99 -0.27
CA PHE A 156 16.13 -4.12 -1.10
C PHE A 156 16.00 -5.49 -1.79
N HIS A 157 17.08 -6.21 -2.09
CA HIS A 157 17.02 -7.57 -2.61
C HIS A 157 16.48 -8.56 -1.57
N GLY A 158 16.93 -8.43 -0.31
CA GLY A 158 16.36 -9.19 0.80
C GLY A 158 14.86 -8.93 0.99
N MET A 159 14.40 -7.69 0.73
CA MET A 159 12.97 -7.37 0.76
C MET A 159 12.22 -7.98 -0.43
N MET A 160 12.80 -8.03 -1.65
CA MET A 160 12.21 -8.76 -2.79
C MET A 160 11.98 -10.23 -2.46
N ASP A 161 12.99 -10.90 -1.90
CA ASP A 161 12.90 -12.30 -1.54
C ASP A 161 11.83 -12.55 -0.46
N LEU A 162 11.72 -11.65 0.53
CA LEU A 162 10.69 -11.71 1.57
C LEU A 162 9.28 -11.58 0.97
N VAL A 163 9.06 -10.61 0.06
CA VAL A 163 7.78 -10.42 -0.64
C VAL A 163 7.42 -11.67 -1.44
N GLU A 164 8.32 -12.16 -2.25
CA GLU A 164 8.10 -13.34 -3.11
C GLU A 164 7.74 -14.57 -2.27
N GLU A 165 8.47 -14.82 -1.19
CA GLU A 165 8.20 -15.93 -0.26
C GLU A 165 6.84 -15.78 0.43
N LEU A 166 6.53 -14.58 0.95
CA LEU A 166 5.27 -14.29 1.62
C LEU A 166 4.07 -14.50 0.69
N TYR A 167 4.12 -13.96 -0.52
CA TYR A 167 3.02 -14.06 -1.48
C TYR A 167 2.80 -15.50 -1.97
N LYS A 168 3.87 -16.25 -2.23
CA LYS A 168 3.79 -17.71 -2.52
C LYS A 168 3.14 -18.48 -1.38
N ARG A 169 3.55 -18.20 -0.14
CA ARG A 169 2.98 -18.83 1.05
C ARG A 169 1.48 -18.52 1.19
N LEU A 170 1.08 -17.26 1.00
CA LEU A 170 -0.32 -16.85 1.07
C LEU A 170 -1.17 -17.48 -0.03
N ALA A 171 -0.71 -17.49 -1.30
CA ALA A 171 -1.39 -18.16 -2.39
C ALA A 171 -1.65 -19.65 -2.07
N GLN A 172 -0.61 -20.36 -1.60
CA GLN A 172 -0.74 -21.78 -1.26
C GLN A 172 -1.65 -22.01 -0.04
N LYS A 173 -1.56 -21.19 1.01
CA LYS A 173 -2.32 -21.37 2.26
C LYS A 173 -3.78 -20.96 2.15
N ILE A 174 -4.08 -19.88 1.44
CA ILE A 174 -5.41 -19.29 1.35
C ILE A 174 -6.18 -19.81 0.14
N CYS A 175 -5.51 -19.92 -1.03
CA CYS A 175 -6.15 -20.35 -2.27
C CYS A 175 -5.89 -21.82 -2.62
N GLY A 176 -4.91 -22.47 -1.98
CA GLY A 176 -4.54 -23.86 -2.24
C GLY A 176 -3.77 -24.08 -3.54
N SER A 177 -3.35 -23.02 -4.22
CA SER A 177 -2.66 -23.06 -5.52
C SER A 177 -1.71 -21.87 -5.67
N MET A 178 -0.61 -22.06 -6.42
CA MET A 178 0.26 -20.96 -6.85
C MET A 178 -0.34 -20.16 -8.01
N VAL A 179 -1.21 -20.76 -8.81
CA VAL A 179 -1.95 -20.04 -9.86
C VAL A 179 -3.34 -19.74 -9.33
N ILE A 180 -3.65 -18.46 -9.20
CA ILE A 180 -4.91 -17.97 -8.61
C ILE A 180 -5.75 -17.23 -9.65
N PRO A 181 -7.09 -17.40 -9.66
CA PRO A 181 -7.96 -16.60 -10.49
C PRO A 181 -8.08 -15.19 -9.90
N TYR A 182 -8.01 -14.18 -10.76
CA TYR A 182 -8.29 -12.79 -10.38
C TYR A 182 -8.88 -12.02 -11.56
N GLN A 183 -10.11 -11.54 -11.42
CA GLN A 183 -10.86 -10.73 -12.41
C GLN A 183 -10.79 -11.32 -13.83
N GLY A 184 -11.05 -12.64 -13.92
CA GLY A 184 -11.06 -13.39 -15.19
C GLY A 184 -9.68 -13.75 -15.75
N LYS A 185 -8.59 -13.39 -15.06
CA LYS A 185 -7.21 -13.73 -15.42
C LYS A 185 -6.68 -14.84 -14.52
N GLN A 186 -5.57 -15.47 -14.94
CA GLN A 186 -4.82 -16.41 -14.10
C GLN A 186 -3.49 -15.74 -13.71
N ILE A 187 -3.26 -15.58 -12.43
CA ILE A 187 -2.06 -14.96 -11.87
C ILE A 187 -1.17 -16.07 -11.29
N ASP A 188 0.03 -16.22 -11.82
CA ASP A 188 1.00 -17.20 -11.36
C ASP A 188 1.92 -16.59 -10.27
N MET A 189 1.58 -16.83 -9.03
CA MET A 189 2.37 -16.40 -7.87
C MET A 189 3.70 -17.18 -7.72
N GLY A 190 3.86 -18.27 -8.46
CA GLY A 190 5.08 -19.09 -8.47
C GLY A 190 6.25 -18.46 -9.22
N HIS A 191 5.97 -17.53 -10.12
CA HIS A 191 6.97 -16.87 -10.97
C HIS A 191 6.87 -15.35 -10.86
N TRP A 192 7.98 -14.68 -10.55
CA TRP A 192 8.10 -13.23 -10.41
C TRP A 192 9.14 -12.69 -11.38
N GLU A 193 8.74 -11.78 -12.25
CA GLU A 193 9.67 -11.07 -13.14
C GLU A 193 10.36 -9.94 -12.36
N ARG A 194 11.64 -9.69 -12.67
CA ARG A 194 12.43 -8.58 -12.09
C ARG A 194 12.99 -7.74 -13.23
N LEU A 195 12.56 -6.49 -13.34
CA LEU A 195 12.99 -5.54 -14.36
C LEU A 195 13.42 -4.24 -13.71
N THR A 196 14.52 -3.65 -14.18
CA THR A 196 14.78 -2.24 -13.86
C THR A 196 13.74 -1.36 -14.52
N MET A 197 13.49 -0.17 -13.96
CA MET A 197 12.57 0.79 -14.58
C MET A 197 13.00 1.15 -16.01
N VAL A 198 14.29 1.30 -16.26
CA VAL A 198 14.85 1.55 -17.61
C VAL A 198 14.57 0.40 -18.57
N GLU A 199 14.78 -0.86 -18.13
CA GLU A 199 14.46 -2.04 -18.96
C GLU A 199 12.96 -2.16 -19.25
N ALA A 200 12.12 -1.89 -18.26
CA ALA A 200 10.69 -1.95 -18.41
C ALA A 200 10.18 -0.89 -19.39
N VAL A 201 10.61 0.37 -19.27
CA VAL A 201 10.25 1.44 -20.19
C VAL A 201 10.74 1.09 -21.61
N LYS A 202 11.97 0.65 -21.77
CA LYS A 202 12.51 0.24 -23.08
C LYS A 202 11.72 -0.93 -23.68
N LYS A 203 11.37 -1.94 -22.88
CA LYS A 203 10.60 -3.11 -23.32
C LYS A 203 9.23 -2.76 -23.88
N TYR A 204 8.52 -1.82 -23.27
CA TYR A 204 7.13 -1.55 -23.58
C TYR A 204 6.90 -0.29 -24.43
N SER A 205 7.76 0.74 -24.32
CA SER A 205 7.68 1.96 -25.14
C SER A 205 8.63 1.96 -26.34
N GLY A 206 9.71 1.17 -26.30
CA GLY A 206 10.80 1.22 -27.27
C GLY A 206 11.80 2.35 -27.01
N VAL A 207 11.57 3.23 -26.05
CA VAL A 207 12.44 4.37 -25.70
C VAL A 207 13.53 3.92 -24.73
N ASP A 208 14.79 4.25 -25.04
CA ASP A 208 15.93 3.95 -24.18
C ASP A 208 16.35 5.20 -23.39
N PHE A 209 16.19 5.16 -22.07
CA PHE A 209 16.65 6.22 -21.16
C PHE A 209 18.14 6.58 -21.37
N ASN A 210 18.97 5.61 -21.74
CA ASN A 210 20.41 5.82 -21.92
C ASN A 210 20.75 6.71 -23.14
N ASP A 211 19.80 6.92 -24.04
CA ASP A 211 19.95 7.82 -25.19
C ASP A 211 19.82 9.29 -24.78
N TRP A 212 19.15 9.58 -23.66
CA TRP A 212 18.99 10.93 -23.14
C TRP A 212 20.28 11.41 -22.47
N LYS A 213 20.88 12.48 -22.98
CA LYS A 213 22.12 13.06 -22.44
C LYS A 213 21.84 14.23 -21.48
N SER A 214 20.67 14.84 -21.60
CA SER A 214 20.22 15.97 -20.78
C SER A 214 18.72 15.88 -20.46
N ASP A 215 18.23 16.76 -19.58
CA ASP A 215 16.80 16.89 -19.29
C ASP A 215 16.03 17.36 -20.53
N GLU A 216 16.64 18.18 -21.39
CA GLU A 216 16.04 18.64 -22.65
C GLU A 216 15.80 17.49 -23.63
N ASP A 217 16.70 16.50 -23.70
CA ASP A 217 16.52 15.30 -24.52
C ASP A 217 15.31 14.49 -24.01
N ALA A 218 15.17 14.32 -22.69
CA ALA A 218 14.04 13.64 -22.07
C ALA A 218 12.72 14.38 -22.33
N ILE A 219 12.72 15.72 -22.20
CA ILE A 219 11.56 16.57 -22.51
C ILE A 219 11.16 16.43 -23.98
N ALA A 220 12.14 16.37 -24.88
CA ALA A 220 11.88 16.18 -26.31
C ALA A 220 11.24 14.81 -26.58
N ALA A 221 11.77 13.75 -25.98
CA ALA A 221 11.21 12.39 -26.07
C ALA A 221 9.79 12.32 -25.49
N ALA A 222 9.52 12.93 -24.34
CA ALA A 222 8.18 12.98 -23.75
C ALA A 222 7.17 13.64 -24.70
N LYS A 223 7.53 14.75 -25.33
CA LYS A 223 6.67 15.43 -26.32
C LYS A 223 6.44 14.59 -27.56
N GLU A 224 7.47 13.91 -28.09
CA GLU A 224 7.36 13.02 -29.26
C GLU A 224 6.40 11.86 -28.98
N HIS A 225 6.46 11.29 -27.77
CA HIS A 225 5.63 10.14 -27.37
C HIS A 225 4.31 10.54 -26.67
N HIS A 226 3.97 11.84 -26.64
CA HIS A 226 2.76 12.37 -26.00
C HIS A 226 2.64 12.02 -24.51
N VAL A 227 3.78 11.92 -23.80
CA VAL A 227 3.83 11.73 -22.36
C VAL A 227 3.67 13.08 -21.68
N GLU A 228 2.86 13.14 -20.63
CA GLU A 228 2.66 14.33 -19.81
C GLU A 228 3.96 14.71 -19.09
N LEU A 229 4.26 16.00 -18.99
CA LEU A 229 5.46 16.44 -18.28
C LEU A 229 5.15 16.66 -16.80
N PRO A 230 6.01 16.17 -15.87
CA PRO A 230 5.87 16.47 -14.46
C PRO A 230 6.14 17.96 -14.18
N GLU A 231 5.76 18.44 -12.98
CA GLU A 231 5.94 19.84 -12.58
C GLU A 231 7.41 20.30 -12.65
N VAL A 232 8.32 19.40 -12.26
CA VAL A 232 9.78 19.61 -12.36
C VAL A 232 10.34 18.53 -13.30
N PRO A 233 10.46 18.83 -14.60
CA PRO A 233 10.88 17.83 -15.59
C PRO A 233 12.39 17.62 -15.53
N THR A 234 12.79 16.46 -14.99
CA THR A 234 14.16 15.93 -15.04
C THR A 234 14.14 14.61 -15.80
N LYS A 235 15.32 14.11 -16.18
CA LYS A 235 15.43 12.78 -16.81
C LYS A 235 14.75 11.69 -15.96
N GLY A 236 14.96 11.72 -14.67
CA GLY A 236 14.41 10.73 -13.74
C GLY A 236 12.90 10.85 -13.60
N SER A 237 12.37 12.07 -13.41
CA SER A 237 10.91 12.26 -13.30
C SER A 237 10.19 11.92 -14.59
N ILE A 238 10.77 12.23 -15.76
CA ILE A 238 10.21 11.89 -17.06
C ILE A 238 10.24 10.37 -17.30
N LEU A 239 11.28 9.66 -16.83
CA LEU A 239 11.31 8.19 -16.90
C LEU A 239 10.13 7.57 -16.14
N ALA A 240 9.75 8.14 -14.99
CA ALA A 240 8.58 7.70 -14.24
C ALA A 240 7.28 7.93 -15.02
N GLU A 241 7.12 9.09 -15.66
CA GLU A 241 5.95 9.36 -16.52
C GLU A 241 5.85 8.39 -17.71
N PHE A 242 7.01 8.01 -18.31
CA PHE A 242 7.03 6.95 -19.32
C PHE A 242 6.62 5.60 -18.77
N PHE A 243 7.01 5.29 -17.53
CA PHE A 243 6.59 4.06 -16.86
C PHE A 243 5.07 4.05 -16.69
N ASP A 244 4.49 5.10 -16.14
CA ASP A 244 3.04 5.20 -15.93
C ASP A 244 2.27 5.10 -17.26
N ALA A 245 2.76 5.76 -18.32
CA ALA A 245 2.09 5.81 -19.61
C ALA A 245 2.16 4.49 -20.41
N PHE A 246 3.24 3.71 -20.30
CA PHE A 246 3.50 2.59 -21.20
C PHE A 246 3.67 1.23 -20.53
N VAL A 247 3.99 1.20 -19.24
CA VAL A 247 4.41 -0.03 -18.56
C VAL A 247 3.35 -0.54 -17.59
N GLU A 248 2.83 0.29 -16.69
CA GLU A 248 1.97 -0.15 -15.58
C GLU A 248 0.80 -1.01 -16.06
N ASP A 249 0.09 -0.57 -17.11
CA ASP A 249 -1.06 -1.28 -17.72
C ASP A 249 -0.69 -2.61 -18.40
N LYS A 250 0.59 -2.98 -18.47
CA LYS A 250 1.07 -4.23 -19.08
C LYS A 250 1.51 -5.26 -18.04
N LEU A 251 1.62 -4.86 -16.78
CA LEU A 251 2.14 -5.72 -15.70
C LEU A 251 1.03 -6.61 -15.11
N ILE A 252 0.63 -7.64 -15.87
CA ILE A 252 -0.43 -8.59 -15.44
C ILE A 252 0.10 -9.58 -14.41
N GLN A 253 1.28 -10.17 -14.67
CA GLN A 253 1.90 -11.16 -13.79
C GLN A 253 2.75 -10.47 -12.70
N PRO A 254 3.01 -11.13 -11.57
CA PRO A 254 3.83 -10.57 -10.50
C PRO A 254 5.18 -10.08 -11.01
N THR A 255 5.43 -8.79 -10.89
CA THR A 255 6.63 -8.15 -11.45
C THR A 255 7.20 -7.15 -10.45
N PHE A 256 8.47 -7.27 -10.14
CA PHE A 256 9.24 -6.24 -9.46
C PHE A 256 9.80 -5.26 -10.48
N ILE A 257 9.53 -3.97 -10.27
CA ILE A 257 10.21 -2.88 -10.97
C ILE A 257 11.16 -2.25 -9.98
N TYR A 258 12.45 -2.19 -10.31
CA TYR A 258 13.47 -1.68 -9.40
C TYR A 258 14.40 -0.66 -10.07
N ASP A 259 15.31 -0.05 -9.30
CA ASP A 259 16.18 1.04 -9.73
C ASP A 259 15.33 2.27 -10.13
N TYR A 260 14.60 2.81 -9.15
CA TYR A 260 13.84 4.04 -9.30
C TYR A 260 14.74 5.27 -9.29
N PRO A 261 14.44 6.32 -10.09
CA PRO A 261 15.16 7.58 -10.05
C PRO A 261 15.18 8.22 -8.67
N VAL A 262 16.28 8.88 -8.35
CA VAL A 262 16.47 9.54 -7.04
C VAL A 262 15.51 10.70 -6.80
N GLU A 263 15.08 11.37 -7.86
CA GLU A 263 14.19 12.51 -7.83
C GLU A 263 12.81 12.16 -7.22
N ILE A 264 12.37 10.93 -7.43
CA ILE A 264 11.07 10.43 -6.95
C ILE A 264 11.22 9.46 -5.75
N SER A 265 12.40 9.39 -5.13
CA SER A 265 12.72 8.40 -4.09
C SER A 265 13.39 9.05 -2.87
N PRO A 266 12.68 9.93 -2.12
CA PRO A 266 13.29 10.79 -1.10
C PRO A 266 13.83 10.04 0.12
N LEU A 267 13.39 8.83 0.41
CA LEU A 267 13.75 8.03 1.58
C LEU A 267 14.64 6.83 1.25
N ALA A 268 14.85 6.56 -0.05
CA ALA A 268 15.65 5.44 -0.51
C ALA A 268 17.14 5.79 -0.67
N LYS A 269 17.99 4.82 -0.38
CA LYS A 269 19.43 4.91 -0.56
C LYS A 269 19.80 4.94 -2.04
N ARG A 270 20.76 5.82 -2.42
CA ARG A 270 21.30 5.84 -3.79
C ARG A 270 22.11 4.59 -4.07
N LYS A 271 22.04 4.11 -5.32
CA LYS A 271 22.95 3.06 -5.78
C LYS A 271 24.40 3.55 -5.76
N PRO A 272 25.35 2.75 -5.26
CA PRO A 272 26.76 3.14 -5.21
C PRO A 272 27.40 3.29 -6.58
N ASP A 273 26.97 2.46 -7.55
CA ASP A 273 27.49 2.39 -8.91
C ASP A 273 26.81 3.36 -9.89
N ASP A 274 25.57 3.75 -9.60
CA ASP A 274 24.82 4.74 -10.38
C ASP A 274 23.95 5.64 -9.49
N PRO A 275 24.48 6.75 -8.97
CA PRO A 275 23.80 7.63 -8.02
C PRO A 275 22.55 8.36 -8.58
N ALA A 276 22.26 8.26 -9.88
CA ALA A 276 21.02 8.76 -10.46
C ALA A 276 19.82 7.88 -10.07
N PHE A 277 20.08 6.64 -9.68
CA PHE A 277 19.08 5.69 -9.24
C PHE A 277 19.22 5.34 -7.76
N THR A 278 18.17 4.72 -7.22
CA THR A 278 18.08 4.27 -5.83
C THR A 278 17.88 2.77 -5.75
N GLU A 279 18.29 2.20 -4.63
CA GLU A 279 18.01 0.81 -4.25
C GLU A 279 16.56 0.69 -3.78
N ARG A 280 15.59 0.92 -4.71
CA ARG A 280 14.14 0.90 -4.49
C ARG A 280 13.47 0.00 -5.50
N PHE A 281 12.40 -0.67 -5.09
CA PHE A 281 11.48 -1.35 -5.98
C PHE A 281 10.04 -1.12 -5.56
N GLU A 282 9.17 -1.22 -6.54
CA GLU A 282 7.75 -1.46 -6.36
C GLU A 282 7.39 -2.78 -7.02
N TYR A 283 6.29 -3.39 -6.59
CA TYR A 283 5.83 -4.61 -7.24
C TYR A 283 4.37 -4.52 -7.64
N PHE A 284 4.12 -5.05 -8.82
CA PHE A 284 2.87 -4.94 -9.53
C PHE A 284 2.26 -6.31 -9.79
N ILE A 285 0.95 -6.40 -9.67
CA ILE A 285 0.14 -7.56 -10.06
C ILE A 285 -1.15 -7.01 -10.64
N ASP A 286 -1.55 -7.51 -11.81
CA ASP A 286 -2.76 -7.08 -12.52
C ASP A 286 -2.86 -5.55 -12.66
N CYS A 287 -1.81 -4.93 -13.22
CA CYS A 287 -1.73 -3.49 -13.49
C CYS A 287 -1.99 -2.64 -12.22
N THR A 288 -1.53 -3.10 -11.08
CA THR A 288 -1.74 -2.41 -9.80
C THR A 288 -0.53 -2.60 -8.92
N GLU A 289 -0.02 -1.51 -8.33
CA GLU A 289 1.00 -1.52 -7.30
C GLU A 289 0.44 -2.17 -6.02
N TYR A 290 1.18 -3.11 -5.47
CA TYR A 290 0.85 -3.80 -4.22
C TYR A 290 1.72 -3.35 -3.05
N GLY A 291 2.91 -2.87 -3.31
CA GLY A 291 3.80 -2.35 -2.28
C GLY A 291 5.09 -1.77 -2.83
N ASN A 292 5.79 -1.09 -1.94
CA ASN A 292 7.01 -0.33 -2.18
C ASN A 292 8.05 -0.70 -1.12
N ALA A 293 9.30 -0.85 -1.54
CA ALA A 293 10.39 -1.21 -0.65
C ALA A 293 11.73 -0.66 -1.13
N PHE A 294 12.64 -0.44 -0.20
CA PHE A 294 13.96 0.06 -0.54
C PHE A 294 15.01 -0.27 0.53
N SER A 295 16.28 -0.15 0.17
CA SER A 295 17.34 0.04 1.15
C SER A 295 17.19 1.45 1.71
N GLU A 296 17.11 1.56 3.04
CA GLU A 296 16.85 2.82 3.72
C GLU A 296 18.00 3.80 3.57
N LEU A 297 17.66 5.06 3.30
CA LEU A 297 18.63 6.14 3.38
C LEU A 297 19.05 6.32 4.85
N ASN A 298 20.31 6.04 5.13
CA ASN A 298 20.88 6.08 6.47
C ASN A 298 21.94 7.16 6.66
N ASP A 299 22.11 8.06 5.68
CA ASP A 299 22.94 9.24 5.79
C ASP A 299 22.10 10.44 6.30
N PRO A 300 22.33 10.92 7.56
CA PRO A 300 21.52 12.01 8.12
C PRO A 300 21.69 13.33 7.36
N ILE A 301 22.84 13.56 6.71
CA ILE A 301 23.11 14.80 5.97
C ILE A 301 22.32 14.81 4.66
N ASP A 302 22.35 13.71 3.89
CA ASP A 302 21.56 13.56 2.67
C ASP A 302 20.06 13.60 3.00
N GLN A 303 19.62 12.87 4.05
CA GLN A 303 18.21 12.84 4.46
C GLN A 303 17.68 14.22 4.82
N LYS A 304 18.43 14.99 5.61
CA LYS A 304 18.07 16.37 5.96
C LYS A 304 17.89 17.24 4.72
N GLY A 305 18.87 17.19 3.80
CA GLY A 305 18.83 17.97 2.57
C GLY A 305 17.63 17.59 1.66
N ARG A 306 17.23 16.31 1.62
CA ARG A 306 16.05 15.87 0.86
C ARG A 306 14.77 16.37 1.50
N PHE A 307 14.61 16.26 2.80
CA PHE A 307 13.44 16.77 3.52
C PHE A 307 13.27 18.29 3.38
N GLU A 308 14.36 19.05 3.51
CA GLU A 308 14.32 20.51 3.35
C GLU A 308 13.87 20.90 1.94
N ARG A 309 14.34 20.20 0.89
CA ARG A 309 13.89 20.41 -0.48
C ARG A 309 12.42 20.05 -0.66
N GLN A 310 12.02 18.88 -0.21
CA GLN A 310 10.62 18.40 -0.33
C GLN A 310 9.64 19.37 0.34
N VAL A 311 9.94 19.86 1.54
CA VAL A 311 9.12 20.85 2.23
C VAL A 311 9.10 22.19 1.48
N ALA A 312 10.22 22.62 0.90
CA ALA A 312 10.30 23.86 0.13
C ALA A 312 9.48 23.77 -1.16
N GLU A 313 9.58 22.67 -1.90
CA GLU A 313 8.81 22.39 -3.12
C GLU A 313 7.31 22.35 -2.82
N ARG A 314 6.91 21.61 -1.76
CA ARG A 314 5.50 21.54 -1.37
C ARG A 314 4.92 22.90 -0.97
N LYS A 315 5.67 23.72 -0.24
CA LYS A 315 5.26 25.10 0.11
C LYS A 315 5.22 26.05 -1.08
N ALA A 316 6.01 25.80 -2.13
CA ALA A 316 5.94 26.58 -3.36
C ALA A 316 4.64 26.31 -4.13
N ILE A 317 4.14 25.05 -4.09
CA ILE A 317 2.88 24.63 -4.72
C ILE A 317 1.68 24.99 -3.84
N GLU A 318 1.75 24.70 -2.55
CA GLU A 318 0.69 24.90 -1.56
C GLU A 318 1.21 25.75 -0.38
N PRO A 319 1.21 27.10 -0.51
CA PRO A 319 1.83 28.00 0.49
C PRO A 319 1.27 27.86 1.91
N ASP A 320 0.00 27.44 2.04
CA ASP A 320 -0.69 27.28 3.32
C ASP A 320 -0.53 25.87 3.91
N CYS A 321 0.22 24.98 3.26
CA CYS A 321 0.45 23.63 3.80
C CYS A 321 1.23 23.70 5.12
N LYS A 322 0.90 22.75 6.03
CA LYS A 322 1.55 22.65 7.35
C LYS A 322 2.75 21.71 7.36
N ALA A 323 3.28 21.37 6.18
CA ALA A 323 4.44 20.50 6.05
C ALA A 323 5.67 21.07 6.76
N GLN A 324 6.35 20.23 7.52
CA GLN A 324 7.54 20.54 8.28
C GLN A 324 8.57 19.41 8.16
N VAL A 325 9.84 19.77 8.33
CA VAL A 325 10.90 18.75 8.43
C VAL A 325 10.82 18.09 9.80
N ASP A 326 10.82 16.76 9.82
CA ASP A 326 10.96 15.99 11.06
C ASP A 326 12.43 15.97 11.51
N TYR A 327 12.85 17.03 12.20
CA TYR A 327 14.20 17.13 12.72
C TYR A 327 14.51 16.12 13.83
N ASP A 328 13.49 15.59 14.53
CA ASP A 328 13.68 14.53 15.50
C ASP A 328 14.05 13.21 14.81
N TYR A 329 13.48 12.92 13.64
CA TYR A 329 13.91 11.79 12.83
C TYR A 329 15.35 11.98 12.31
N VAL A 330 15.70 13.19 11.81
CA VAL A 330 17.07 13.47 11.39
C VAL A 330 18.05 13.27 12.57
N ASN A 331 17.70 13.77 13.75
CA ASN A 331 18.49 13.55 14.96
C ASN A 331 18.60 12.06 15.33
N ALA A 332 17.54 11.27 15.15
CA ALA A 332 17.62 9.82 15.35
C ALA A 332 18.65 9.17 14.39
N LEU A 333 18.66 9.57 13.12
CA LEU A 333 19.66 9.08 12.15
C LEU A 333 21.11 9.44 12.55
N GLU A 334 21.33 10.55 13.24
CA GLU A 334 22.66 10.96 13.73
C GLU A 334 23.19 10.01 14.81
N TYR A 335 22.33 9.25 15.50
CA TYR A 335 22.76 8.15 16.38
C TYR A 335 23.16 6.89 15.63
N GLY A 336 22.77 6.77 14.36
CA GLY A 336 23.16 5.69 13.45
C GLY A 336 22.03 4.73 13.14
N LEU A 337 21.50 4.80 11.91
CA LEU A 337 20.65 3.76 11.35
C LEU A 337 21.55 2.72 10.66
N PRO A 338 21.56 1.44 11.08
CA PRO A 338 22.31 0.41 10.37
C PRO A 338 21.79 0.24 8.93
N PRO A 339 22.55 -0.39 8.02
CA PRO A 339 21.98 -0.80 6.73
C PRO A 339 20.66 -1.54 6.96
N THR A 340 19.59 -1.03 6.40
CA THR A 340 18.21 -1.49 6.68
C THR A 340 17.43 -1.62 5.39
N GLY A 341 16.70 -2.72 5.22
CA GLY A 341 15.68 -2.85 4.21
C GLY A 341 14.31 -2.58 4.82
N GLY A 342 13.49 -1.77 4.14
CA GLY A 342 12.11 -1.48 4.52
C GLY A 342 11.14 -1.88 3.42
N LEU A 343 9.93 -2.24 3.81
CA LEU A 343 8.83 -2.66 2.92
C LEU A 343 7.50 -2.18 3.48
N GLY A 344 6.70 -1.55 2.62
CA GLY A 344 5.30 -1.23 2.89
C GLY A 344 4.37 -1.86 1.86
N PHE A 345 3.24 -2.43 2.30
CA PHE A 345 2.23 -2.97 1.39
C PHE A 345 0.80 -2.86 1.92
N GLY A 346 -0.14 -2.71 0.98
CA GLY A 346 -1.57 -2.59 1.28
C GLY A 346 -2.22 -3.95 1.52
N VAL A 347 -2.70 -4.18 2.74
CA VAL A 347 -3.42 -5.43 3.10
C VAL A 347 -4.73 -5.54 2.34
N ASP A 348 -5.44 -4.44 2.14
CA ASP A 348 -6.75 -4.48 1.48
C ASP A 348 -6.62 -4.93 0.02
N ARG A 349 -5.62 -4.41 -0.74
CA ARG A 349 -5.32 -4.86 -2.10
C ARG A 349 -4.93 -6.34 -2.14
N LEU A 350 -4.09 -6.79 -1.21
CA LEU A 350 -3.72 -8.21 -1.10
C LEU A 350 -4.93 -9.10 -0.83
N VAL A 351 -5.85 -8.67 0.03
CA VAL A 351 -7.10 -9.40 0.27
C VAL A 351 -7.97 -9.42 -0.97
N MET A 352 -8.10 -8.31 -1.72
CA MET A 352 -8.81 -8.29 -3.00
C MET A 352 -8.26 -9.34 -3.95
N LEU A 353 -6.95 -9.41 -4.12
CA LEU A 353 -6.28 -10.39 -4.99
C LEU A 353 -6.60 -11.83 -4.58
N LEU A 354 -6.43 -12.18 -3.30
CA LEU A 354 -6.59 -13.55 -2.79
C LEU A 354 -8.06 -13.98 -2.62
N THR A 355 -9.02 -13.06 -2.78
CA THR A 355 -10.46 -13.34 -2.68
C THR A 355 -11.22 -13.07 -3.97
N ASP A 356 -10.51 -12.73 -5.06
CA ASP A 356 -11.08 -12.33 -6.36
C ASP A 356 -12.14 -11.21 -6.22
N SER A 357 -11.82 -10.21 -5.40
CA SER A 357 -12.70 -9.07 -5.15
C SER A 357 -12.33 -7.89 -6.05
N ALA A 358 -13.30 -7.31 -6.75
CA ALA A 358 -13.08 -6.24 -7.72
C ALA A 358 -12.89 -4.85 -7.06
N SER A 359 -13.39 -4.67 -5.84
CA SER A 359 -13.37 -3.38 -5.16
C SER A 359 -12.89 -3.52 -3.71
N ILE A 360 -12.15 -2.51 -3.24
CA ILE A 360 -11.73 -2.39 -1.83
C ILE A 360 -12.94 -2.42 -0.87
N ARG A 361 -14.11 -1.96 -1.32
CA ARG A 361 -15.37 -2.00 -0.54
C ARG A 361 -15.87 -3.42 -0.31
N ASP A 362 -15.52 -4.37 -1.15
CA ASP A 362 -15.89 -5.78 -0.98
C ASP A 362 -15.14 -6.42 0.19
N VAL A 363 -13.93 -5.96 0.46
CA VAL A 363 -13.03 -6.49 1.50
C VAL A 363 -13.02 -5.67 2.80
N LEU A 364 -13.76 -4.56 2.85
CA LEU A 364 -14.01 -3.76 4.05
C LEU A 364 -15.40 -4.06 4.61
N LEU A 365 -15.51 -4.33 5.92
CA LEU A 365 -16.80 -4.59 6.56
C LEU A 365 -17.74 -3.38 6.45
N PHE A 366 -17.22 -2.20 6.74
CA PHE A 366 -17.96 -0.93 6.71
C PHE A 366 -17.13 0.12 5.96
N PRO A 367 -17.19 0.14 4.62
CA PRO A 367 -16.48 1.15 3.83
C PRO A 367 -17.09 2.54 4.05
N THR A 368 -16.28 3.57 3.88
CA THR A 368 -16.76 4.95 3.91
C THR A 368 -17.72 5.19 2.73
N MET A 369 -18.91 5.72 3.02
CA MET A 369 -19.96 5.98 2.03
C MET A 369 -20.50 7.40 2.19
N LYS A 370 -20.85 8.06 1.07
CA LYS A 370 -21.57 9.34 1.13
C LYS A 370 -22.94 9.13 1.78
N PRO A 371 -23.45 10.08 2.60
CA PRO A 371 -24.84 10.06 3.06
C PRO A 371 -25.82 10.00 1.88
N ILE A 372 -26.97 9.32 2.06
CA ILE A 372 -27.97 9.18 0.99
C ILE A 372 -28.64 10.53 0.66
N ASP A 373 -28.74 11.41 1.65
CA ASP A 373 -29.45 12.69 1.56
C ASP A 373 -28.54 13.91 1.29
N GLN A 374 -27.34 13.69 0.71
CA GLN A 374 -26.40 14.76 0.35
C GLN A 374 -26.04 14.74 -1.13
#